data_66f0ca7eab99105d135875b62caf365d
#
_entry.id   66f0ca7eab99105d135875b62caf365d
#
_cell.length_a   1.000
_cell.length_b   1.000
_cell.length_c   1.000
_cell.angle_alpha   90.00
_cell.angle_beta   90.00
_cell.angle_gamma   90.00
#
_symmetry.space_group_name_H-M   'P 1'
#
loop_
_entity.id
_entity.type
_entity.pdbx_description
1 polymer ?
#
loop_
_entity_poly.entity_id
_entity_poly.type
_entity_poly.pdbx_seq_one_letter_code
_entity_poly.pdbx_strand_id
1 'polypeptide(L)'
;MAGEDVRKIASLLCERNAIDEKIAAVIERPVTVGHLGDWIAAQIFDIELETSAITVAIDGRFRSGPLQGRTVNVKWYLKREGSIDITESPALDYYLILTGPASAAMSSRGGRRPGCIEVVYLFDAKQLLDQQRTRGVKTGIASSVRSEQWTAAEIYPQANPALSVSPEQAELLKLFAPDQ
;
A
#
# COMPACT_ATOMS: atom_id res chain seq x y z
N MET A 1 31.87 -19.32 13.22
CA MET A 1 31.26 -18.24 12.41
C MET A 1 29.92 -18.67 11.79
N ALA A 2 29.82 -19.56 10.80
CA ALA A 2 28.53 -19.90 10.18
C ALA A 2 27.47 -20.44 11.18
N GLY A 3 27.82 -21.27 12.16
CA GLY A 3 26.88 -21.80 13.15
C GLY A 3 26.38 -20.77 14.17
N GLU A 4 27.14 -19.73 14.43
CA GLU A 4 26.78 -18.65 15.34
C GLU A 4 25.76 -17.71 14.67
N ASP A 5 26.00 -17.35 13.40
CA ASP A 5 25.06 -16.54 12.62
C ASP A 5 23.72 -17.25 12.44
N VAL A 6 23.74 -18.58 12.20
CA VAL A 6 22.52 -19.38 12.10
C VAL A 6 21.72 -19.37 13.41
N ARG A 7 22.38 -19.53 14.56
CA ARG A 7 21.71 -19.46 15.88
C ARG A 7 21.13 -18.07 16.14
N LYS A 8 21.89 -17.02 15.81
CA LYS A 8 21.42 -15.63 15.93
C LYS A 8 20.19 -15.38 15.09
N ILE A 9 20.20 -15.81 13.83
CA ILE A 9 19.02 -15.69 12.94
C ILE A 9 17.83 -16.48 13.48
N ALA A 10 18.05 -17.69 14.00
CA ALA A 10 16.96 -18.49 14.59
C ALA A 10 16.32 -17.78 15.79
N SER A 11 17.13 -17.19 16.68
CA SER A 11 16.61 -16.39 17.81
C SER A 11 15.80 -15.18 17.33
N LEU A 12 16.32 -14.40 16.39
CA LEU A 12 15.62 -13.24 15.84
C LEU A 12 14.31 -13.62 15.13
N LEU A 13 14.28 -14.78 14.47
CA LEU A 13 13.04 -15.30 13.88
C LEU A 13 12.00 -15.68 14.95
N CYS A 14 12.41 -16.26 16.06
CA CYS A 14 11.49 -16.54 17.19
C CYS A 14 10.90 -15.22 17.75
N GLU A 15 11.74 -14.21 17.97
CA GLU A 15 11.30 -12.90 18.43
C GLU A 15 10.31 -12.25 17.44
N ARG A 16 10.64 -12.28 16.15
CA ARG A 16 9.78 -11.79 15.09
C ARG A 16 8.43 -12.52 15.08
N ASN A 17 8.43 -13.85 15.18
CA ASN A 17 7.18 -14.63 15.18
C ASN A 17 6.29 -14.24 16.36
N ALA A 18 6.86 -14.01 17.54
CA ALA A 18 6.08 -13.54 18.70
C ALA A 18 5.48 -12.12 18.51
N ILE A 19 6.15 -11.26 17.75
CA ILE A 19 5.60 -9.95 17.35
C ILE A 19 4.50 -10.14 16.31
N ASP A 20 4.74 -10.96 15.30
CA ASP A 20 3.77 -11.24 14.24
C ASP A 20 2.46 -11.85 14.82
N GLU A 21 2.54 -12.72 15.83
CA GLU A 21 1.36 -13.24 16.56
C GLU A 21 0.54 -12.13 17.22
N LYS A 22 1.21 -11.16 17.87
CA LYS A 22 0.51 -10.01 18.47
C LYS A 22 -0.17 -9.13 17.45
N ILE A 23 0.48 -8.89 16.33
CA ILE A 23 -0.09 -8.12 15.22
C ILE A 23 -1.26 -8.89 14.60
N ALA A 24 -1.10 -10.19 14.33
CA ALA A 24 -2.15 -11.04 13.78
C ALA A 24 -3.42 -11.05 14.65
N ALA A 25 -3.26 -11.02 15.97
CA ALA A 25 -4.38 -10.92 16.90
C ALA A 25 -5.17 -9.59 16.79
N VAL A 26 -4.51 -8.51 16.37
CA VAL A 26 -5.15 -7.20 16.16
C VAL A 26 -5.85 -7.13 14.80
N ILE A 27 -5.18 -7.60 13.74
CA ILE A 27 -5.70 -7.50 12.37
C ILE A 27 -6.60 -8.68 11.96
N GLU A 28 -6.66 -9.72 12.81
CA GLU A 28 -7.40 -10.98 12.59
C GLU A 28 -7.04 -11.70 11.27
N ARG A 29 -5.80 -11.55 10.82
CA ARG A 29 -5.26 -12.10 9.58
C ARG A 29 -3.78 -12.46 9.74
N PRO A 30 -3.22 -13.35 8.89
CA PRO A 30 -1.78 -13.57 8.83
C PRO A 30 -1.02 -12.27 8.51
N VAL A 31 0.12 -12.08 9.19
CA VAL A 31 0.94 -10.86 9.04
C VAL A 31 1.72 -10.91 7.74
N THR A 32 1.16 -10.24 6.73
CA THR A 32 1.82 -9.96 5.45
C THR A 32 1.77 -8.46 5.19
N VAL A 33 2.64 -7.95 4.33
CA VAL A 33 2.62 -6.53 3.94
C VAL A 33 1.25 -6.15 3.34
N GLY A 34 0.65 -7.03 2.53
CA GLY A 34 -0.68 -6.82 1.96
C GLY A 34 -1.75 -6.67 3.04
N HIS A 35 -1.91 -7.69 3.91
CA HIS A 35 -2.93 -7.66 4.95
C HIS A 35 -2.77 -6.50 5.93
N LEU A 36 -1.52 -6.14 6.27
CA LEU A 36 -1.24 -4.96 7.09
C LEU A 36 -1.65 -3.67 6.37
N GLY A 37 -1.29 -3.54 5.10
CA GLY A 37 -1.68 -2.40 4.27
C GLY A 37 -3.20 -2.25 4.16
N ASP A 38 -3.91 -3.34 3.89
CA ASP A 38 -5.38 -3.37 3.83
C ASP A 38 -5.99 -2.90 5.15
N TRP A 39 -5.53 -3.46 6.28
CA TRP A 39 -6.04 -3.11 7.60
C TRP A 39 -5.77 -1.66 7.95
N ILE A 40 -4.53 -1.17 7.76
CA ILE A 40 -4.15 0.22 8.03
C ILE A 40 -4.99 1.18 7.17
N ALA A 41 -5.11 0.90 5.89
CA ALA A 41 -5.91 1.72 4.98
C ALA A 41 -7.39 1.74 5.38
N ALA A 42 -7.94 0.58 5.78
CA ALA A 42 -9.32 0.46 6.23
C ALA A 42 -9.60 1.31 7.48
N GLN A 43 -8.69 1.30 8.46
CA GLN A 43 -8.85 2.09 9.68
C GLN A 43 -8.72 3.60 9.41
N ILE A 44 -7.79 4.02 8.55
CA ILE A 44 -7.50 5.44 8.32
C ILE A 44 -8.51 6.06 7.35
N PHE A 45 -8.88 5.36 6.29
CA PHE A 45 -9.70 5.89 5.20
C PHE A 45 -11.16 5.40 5.22
N ASP A 46 -11.59 4.78 6.32
CA ASP A 46 -12.95 4.28 6.51
C ASP A 46 -13.39 3.35 5.36
N ILE A 47 -12.59 2.30 5.12
CA ILE A 47 -12.85 1.30 4.09
C ILE A 47 -13.41 0.04 4.75
N GLU A 48 -14.53 -0.46 4.24
CA GLU A 48 -15.03 -1.80 4.53
C GLU A 48 -14.32 -2.81 3.65
N LEU A 49 -13.51 -3.67 4.27
CA LEU A 49 -12.77 -4.70 3.55
C LEU A 49 -13.68 -5.85 3.12
N GLU A 50 -13.45 -6.36 1.92
CA GLU A 50 -14.13 -7.58 1.46
C GLU A 50 -13.70 -8.78 2.30
N THR A 51 -14.68 -9.57 2.74
CA THR A 51 -14.45 -10.77 3.54
C THR A 51 -14.07 -11.99 2.68
N SER A 52 -14.26 -11.89 1.39
CA SER A 52 -14.08 -12.98 0.43
C SER A 52 -13.21 -12.54 -0.75
N ALA A 53 -12.25 -13.37 -1.13
CA ALA A 53 -11.40 -13.18 -2.32
C ALA A 53 -12.15 -13.40 -3.66
N ILE A 54 -13.49 -13.43 -3.66
CA ILE A 54 -14.30 -13.72 -4.86
C ILE A 54 -14.23 -12.60 -5.87
N THR A 55 -14.08 -11.34 -5.41
CA THR A 55 -14.04 -10.19 -6.31
C THR A 55 -12.59 -9.86 -6.66
N VAL A 56 -12.18 -10.25 -7.86
CA VAL A 56 -10.82 -9.98 -8.37
C VAL A 56 -10.54 -8.49 -8.34
N ALA A 57 -9.40 -8.09 -7.81
CA ALA A 57 -8.86 -6.73 -7.75
C ALA A 57 -9.60 -5.75 -6.83
N ILE A 58 -10.58 -6.17 -6.03
CA ILE A 58 -11.26 -5.29 -5.08
C ILE A 58 -10.95 -5.78 -3.67
N ASP A 59 -10.32 -4.91 -2.85
CA ASP A 59 -10.02 -5.21 -1.45
C ASP A 59 -11.10 -4.64 -0.52
N GLY A 60 -11.87 -3.63 -0.96
CA GLY A 60 -12.93 -3.04 -0.17
C GLY A 60 -13.68 -1.90 -0.84
N ARG A 61 -14.49 -1.20 -0.03
CA ARG A 61 -15.29 -0.04 -0.43
C ARG A 61 -15.20 1.07 0.62
N PHE A 62 -15.13 2.32 0.16
CA PHE A 62 -15.22 3.47 1.06
C PHE A 62 -16.61 3.53 1.68
N ARG A 63 -16.70 3.64 3.03
CA ARG A 63 -17.98 3.71 3.76
C ARG A 63 -18.54 5.11 3.85
N SER A 64 -17.71 6.13 3.78
CA SER A 64 -18.08 7.52 3.98
C SER A 64 -17.34 8.49 3.08
N GLY A 65 -17.70 9.77 3.18
CA GLY A 65 -17.03 10.86 2.48
C GLY A 65 -17.34 10.92 0.98
N PRO A 66 -16.54 11.69 0.21
CA PRO A 66 -16.82 11.94 -1.22
C PRO A 66 -16.69 10.67 -2.09
N LEU A 67 -16.04 9.63 -1.60
CA LEU A 67 -15.86 8.36 -2.30
C LEU A 67 -16.79 7.25 -1.80
N GLN A 68 -17.79 7.56 -1.00
CA GLN A 68 -18.70 6.56 -0.44
C GLN A 68 -19.25 5.60 -1.52
N GLY A 69 -19.16 4.30 -1.25
CA GLY A 69 -19.61 3.23 -2.14
C GLY A 69 -18.64 2.88 -3.26
N ARG A 70 -17.60 3.69 -3.49
CA ARG A 70 -16.57 3.39 -4.50
C ARG A 70 -15.68 2.24 -4.07
N THR A 71 -15.31 1.41 -5.04
CA THR A 71 -14.43 0.26 -4.84
C THR A 71 -12.98 0.67 -4.83
N VAL A 72 -12.18 -0.03 -4.04
CA VAL A 72 -10.76 0.25 -3.89
C VAL A 72 -9.92 -1.03 -3.85
N ASN A 73 -8.76 -0.97 -4.49
CA ASN A 73 -7.68 -1.92 -4.30
C ASN A 73 -6.57 -1.21 -3.51
N VAL A 74 -6.19 -1.79 -2.40
CA VAL A 74 -5.15 -1.26 -1.52
C VAL A 74 -3.81 -1.90 -1.85
N LYS A 75 -2.76 -1.10 -1.86
CA LYS A 75 -1.40 -1.60 -2.02
C LYS A 75 -0.46 -0.91 -1.04
N TRP A 76 0.40 -1.67 -0.40
CA TRP A 76 1.47 -1.11 0.41
C TRP A 76 2.83 -1.52 -0.14
N TYR A 77 3.54 -0.55 -0.69
CA TYR A 77 4.92 -0.72 -1.14
C TYR A 77 5.87 -0.14 -0.10
N LEU A 78 6.76 -0.96 0.45
CA LEU A 78 7.73 -0.54 1.48
C LEU A 78 8.69 0.54 0.98
N LYS A 79 8.75 0.76 -0.32
CA LYS A 79 9.38 1.90 -0.97
C LYS A 79 8.75 2.15 -2.35
N ARG A 80 8.76 3.40 -2.83
CA ARG A 80 8.25 3.76 -4.15
C ARG A 80 9.33 3.65 -5.22
N GLU A 81 9.18 2.72 -6.14
CA GLU A 81 10.11 2.45 -7.24
C GLU A 81 9.57 2.86 -8.62
N GLY A 82 8.45 3.61 -8.68
CA GLY A 82 7.87 4.11 -9.92
C GLY A 82 7.03 3.10 -10.71
N SER A 83 6.60 2.01 -10.08
CA SER A 83 5.74 1.00 -10.69
C SER A 83 4.59 0.60 -9.75
N ILE A 84 3.51 0.10 -10.34
CA ILE A 84 2.33 -0.41 -9.64
C ILE A 84 1.94 -1.76 -10.22
N ASP A 85 1.51 -2.68 -9.36
CA ASP A 85 0.86 -3.92 -9.80
C ASP A 85 -0.59 -3.62 -10.17
N ILE A 86 -0.90 -3.66 -11.47
CA ILE A 86 -2.21 -3.35 -12.00
C ILE A 86 -2.94 -4.65 -12.33
N THR A 87 -4.11 -4.85 -11.71
CA THR A 87 -5.05 -5.90 -12.09
C THR A 87 -6.26 -5.23 -12.73
N GLU A 88 -6.47 -5.49 -14.02
CA GLU A 88 -7.59 -4.86 -14.74
C GLU A 88 -8.91 -5.43 -14.25
N SER A 89 -9.80 -4.54 -13.81
CA SER A 89 -11.17 -4.86 -13.44
C SER A 89 -12.08 -3.67 -13.77
N PRO A 90 -13.16 -3.87 -14.52
CA PRO A 90 -14.11 -2.80 -14.82
C PRO A 90 -14.91 -2.35 -13.59
N ALA A 91 -14.90 -3.15 -12.51
CA ALA A 91 -15.58 -2.87 -11.26
C ALA A 91 -14.71 -2.13 -10.24
N LEU A 92 -13.44 -1.88 -10.55
CA LEU A 92 -12.52 -1.18 -9.67
C LEU A 92 -12.53 0.32 -9.98
N ASP A 93 -12.83 1.13 -8.97
CA ASP A 93 -12.82 2.60 -9.11
C ASP A 93 -11.43 3.18 -8.81
N TYR A 94 -10.75 2.72 -7.75
CA TYR A 94 -9.52 3.35 -7.28
C TYR A 94 -8.44 2.34 -6.84
N TYR A 95 -7.18 2.73 -7.06
CA TYR A 95 -6.04 2.18 -6.31
C TYR A 95 -5.66 3.16 -5.21
N LEU A 96 -5.68 2.71 -3.95
CA LEU A 96 -5.14 3.43 -2.80
C LEU A 96 -3.77 2.83 -2.49
N ILE A 97 -2.71 3.64 -2.64
CA ILE A 97 -1.35 3.15 -2.54
C ILE A 97 -0.63 3.83 -1.40
N LEU A 98 -0.24 3.04 -0.41
CA LEU A 98 0.64 3.45 0.68
C LEU A 98 2.08 3.17 0.25
N THR A 99 2.99 4.12 0.43
CA THR A 99 4.39 3.90 0.10
C THR A 99 5.33 4.36 1.19
N GLY A 100 6.40 3.61 1.42
CA GLY A 100 7.60 4.12 2.06
C GLY A 100 8.35 5.11 1.15
N PRO A 101 9.61 5.47 1.51
CA PRO A 101 10.37 6.48 0.80
C PRO A 101 10.52 6.22 -0.70
N ALA A 102 10.45 7.30 -1.49
CA ALA A 102 10.82 7.23 -2.89
C ALA A 102 12.32 6.96 -3.04
N SER A 103 12.68 5.94 -3.81
CA SER A 103 14.08 5.61 -4.06
C SER A 103 14.25 4.91 -5.40
N ALA A 104 15.45 4.98 -5.95
CA ALA A 104 15.79 4.20 -7.14
C ALA A 104 15.61 2.69 -6.89
N ALA A 105 15.27 1.93 -7.92
CA ALA A 105 15.28 0.49 -7.88
C ALA A 105 16.68 -0.01 -7.47
N MET A 106 16.76 -0.80 -6.42
CA MET A 106 18.00 -1.33 -5.89
C MET A 106 17.95 -2.85 -5.82
N SER A 107 19.12 -3.48 -6.02
CA SER A 107 19.28 -4.90 -5.73
C SER A 107 18.82 -5.23 -4.31
N SER A 108 18.19 -6.38 -4.12
CA SER A 108 17.75 -6.89 -2.81
C SER A 108 18.91 -7.06 -1.80
N ARG A 109 20.16 -6.99 -2.26
CA ARG A 109 21.35 -7.23 -1.43
C ARG A 109 21.74 -6.08 -0.51
N GLY A 110 21.24 -4.87 -0.67
CA GLY A 110 21.74 -3.69 0.05
C GLY A 110 20.70 -2.86 0.77
N GLY A 111 19.42 -3.23 0.74
CA GLY A 111 18.36 -2.35 1.22
C GLY A 111 17.61 -2.87 2.44
N ARG A 112 17.43 -2.03 3.43
CA ARG A 112 16.37 -2.19 4.43
C ARG A 112 15.07 -1.71 3.80
N ARG A 113 13.98 -2.41 4.10
CA ARG A 113 12.62 -2.03 3.69
C ARG A 113 11.73 -2.05 4.93
N PRO A 114 11.88 -1.07 5.83
CA PRO A 114 11.03 -0.98 7.01
C PRO A 114 9.57 -0.77 6.60
N GLY A 115 8.66 -1.27 7.44
CA GLY A 115 7.23 -1.04 7.28
C GLY A 115 6.87 0.38 7.68
N CYS A 116 7.05 1.35 6.79
CA CYS A 116 6.67 2.74 7.02
C CYS A 116 5.81 3.28 5.87
N ILE A 117 5.10 4.38 6.15
CA ILE A 117 4.27 5.11 5.19
C ILE A 117 4.73 6.56 5.18
N GLU A 118 5.28 7.00 4.07
CA GLU A 118 5.71 8.39 3.88
C GLU A 118 4.71 9.15 3.01
N VAL A 119 4.18 8.48 1.98
CA VAL A 119 3.28 9.09 1.00
C VAL A 119 2.11 8.17 0.71
N VAL A 120 0.93 8.77 0.50
CA VAL A 120 -0.27 8.05 0.06
C VAL A 120 -0.75 8.62 -1.27
N TYR A 121 -1.13 7.71 -2.17
CA TYR A 121 -1.62 8.03 -3.51
C TYR A 121 -3.00 7.43 -3.73
N LEU A 122 -3.86 8.16 -4.44
CA LEU A 122 -5.16 7.68 -4.91
C LEU A 122 -5.22 7.81 -6.43
N PHE A 123 -5.14 6.69 -7.12
CA PHE A 123 -5.26 6.66 -8.58
C PHE A 123 -6.68 6.28 -8.96
N ASP A 124 -7.32 7.05 -9.85
CA ASP A 124 -8.49 6.59 -10.59
C ASP A 124 -8.07 5.42 -11.49
N ALA A 125 -8.66 4.24 -11.26
CA ALA A 125 -8.23 3.00 -11.91
C ALA A 125 -8.46 3.04 -13.43
N LYS A 126 -9.58 3.62 -13.86
CA LYS A 126 -9.91 3.74 -15.28
C LYS A 126 -8.98 4.72 -15.98
N GLN A 127 -8.77 5.90 -15.38
CA GLN A 127 -7.87 6.91 -15.93
C GLN A 127 -6.44 6.37 -16.04
N LEU A 128 -5.96 5.66 -15.01
CA LEU A 128 -4.65 5.04 -15.03
C LEU A 128 -4.52 4.04 -16.17
N LEU A 129 -5.48 3.13 -16.33
CA LEU A 129 -5.49 2.14 -17.41
C LEU A 129 -5.52 2.78 -18.81
N ASP A 130 -6.36 3.79 -19.02
CA ASP A 130 -6.47 4.49 -20.30
C ASP A 130 -5.13 5.19 -20.65
N GLN A 131 -4.48 5.81 -19.67
CA GLN A 131 -3.15 6.41 -19.83
C GLN A 131 -2.06 5.37 -20.15
N GLN A 132 -2.08 4.20 -19.50
CA GLN A 132 -1.14 3.12 -19.78
C GLN A 132 -1.33 2.58 -21.21
N ARG A 133 -2.57 2.33 -21.61
CA ARG A 133 -2.92 1.86 -22.97
C ARG A 133 -2.50 2.85 -24.05
N THR A 134 -2.78 4.13 -23.85
CA THR A 134 -2.36 5.21 -24.79
C THR A 134 -0.85 5.24 -24.99
N ARG A 135 -0.09 4.90 -23.96
CA ARG A 135 1.38 4.84 -24.00
C ARG A 135 1.93 3.50 -24.50
N GLY A 136 1.08 2.52 -24.77
CA GLY A 136 1.51 1.17 -25.12
C GLY A 136 2.22 0.43 -23.98
N VAL A 137 1.99 0.82 -22.71
CA VAL A 137 2.59 0.14 -21.55
C VAL A 137 1.78 -1.11 -21.26
N LYS A 138 2.48 -2.24 -21.16
CA LYS A 138 1.86 -3.49 -20.72
C LYS A 138 1.47 -3.37 -19.24
N THR A 139 0.18 -3.60 -18.96
CA THR A 139 -0.35 -3.67 -17.60
C THR A 139 -0.10 -5.04 -16.98
N GLY A 140 0.04 -5.07 -15.66
CA GLY A 140 0.31 -6.29 -14.89
C GLY A 140 1.23 -5.99 -13.70
N ILE A 141 2.06 -6.97 -13.33
CA ILE A 141 3.06 -6.81 -12.26
C ILE A 141 4.08 -5.75 -12.69
N ALA A 142 4.39 -4.83 -11.77
CA ALA A 142 5.37 -3.75 -11.94
C ALA A 142 5.14 -2.87 -13.19
N SER A 143 3.87 -2.53 -13.46
CA SER A 143 3.52 -1.58 -14.53
C SER A 143 4.14 -0.21 -14.27
N SER A 144 4.94 0.30 -15.21
CA SER A 144 5.64 1.57 -15.07
C SER A 144 4.68 2.75 -15.03
N VAL A 145 4.79 3.60 -14.02
CA VAL A 145 3.99 4.81 -13.83
C VAL A 145 4.91 6.03 -13.85
N ARG A 146 4.53 7.06 -14.60
CA ARG A 146 5.33 8.29 -14.74
C ARG A 146 5.27 9.15 -13.48
N SER A 147 6.29 9.96 -13.26
CA SER A 147 6.38 10.86 -12.11
C SER A 147 5.19 11.81 -12.04
N GLU A 148 4.71 12.32 -13.19
CA GLU A 148 3.55 13.22 -13.27
C GLU A 148 2.26 12.54 -12.80
N GLN A 149 2.10 11.24 -13.07
CA GLN A 149 0.95 10.46 -12.63
C GLN A 149 0.99 10.24 -11.12
N TRP A 150 2.18 9.96 -10.56
CA TRP A 150 2.38 9.89 -9.11
C TRP A 150 2.05 11.22 -8.44
N THR A 151 2.60 12.32 -8.94
CA THR A 151 2.33 13.66 -8.39
C THR A 151 0.85 14.03 -8.44
N ALA A 152 0.16 13.70 -9.53
CA ALA A 152 -1.27 13.98 -9.67
C ALA A 152 -2.15 13.12 -8.75
N ALA A 153 -1.70 11.93 -8.37
CA ALA A 153 -2.43 11.01 -7.51
C ALA A 153 -2.11 11.17 -6.02
N GLU A 154 -1.10 11.96 -5.66
CA GLU A 154 -0.69 12.13 -4.26
C GLU A 154 -1.80 12.80 -3.45
N ILE A 155 -2.19 12.19 -2.31
CA ILE A 155 -3.19 12.74 -1.39
C ILE A 155 -2.63 13.01 0.01
N TYR A 156 -1.43 12.54 0.31
CA TYR A 156 -0.70 12.78 1.55
C TYR A 156 0.81 12.65 1.28
N PRO A 157 1.67 13.55 1.79
CA PRO A 157 1.35 14.70 2.66
C PRO A 157 0.77 15.93 1.93
N GLN A 158 0.76 15.94 0.60
CA GLN A 158 0.20 17.04 -0.18
C GLN A 158 -1.33 16.96 -0.25
N ALA A 159 -1.99 18.13 -0.22
CA ALA A 159 -3.44 18.19 -0.38
C ALA A 159 -3.84 17.89 -1.84
N ASN A 160 -4.90 17.12 -2.02
CA ASN A 160 -5.45 16.77 -3.32
C ASN A 160 -6.98 16.87 -3.31
N PRO A 161 -7.61 17.49 -4.32
CA PRO A 161 -9.07 17.61 -4.39
C PRO A 161 -9.80 16.28 -4.58
N ALA A 162 -9.14 15.23 -5.08
CA ALA A 162 -9.77 13.91 -5.28
C ALA A 162 -10.16 13.26 -3.94
N LEU A 163 -9.33 13.43 -2.92
CA LEU A 163 -9.61 13.03 -1.54
C LEU A 163 -8.82 13.91 -0.59
N SER A 164 -9.51 14.72 0.21
CA SER A 164 -8.89 15.46 1.29
C SER A 164 -8.64 14.55 2.49
N VAL A 165 -7.39 14.40 2.88
CA VAL A 165 -7.01 13.72 4.12
C VAL A 165 -7.31 14.65 5.29
N SER A 166 -8.10 14.17 6.26
CA SER A 166 -8.44 14.97 7.45
C SER A 166 -7.23 15.12 8.39
N PRO A 167 -7.24 16.12 9.30
CA PRO A 167 -6.20 16.23 10.30
C PRO A 167 -6.02 14.96 11.14
N GLU A 168 -7.11 14.29 11.51
CA GLU A 168 -7.08 13.03 12.28
C GLU A 168 -6.43 11.91 11.47
N GLN A 169 -6.78 11.78 10.20
CA GLN A 169 -6.15 10.79 9.30
C GLN A 169 -4.65 11.08 9.12
N ALA A 170 -4.28 12.36 8.99
CA ALA A 170 -2.88 12.76 8.88
C ALA A 170 -2.08 12.40 10.14
N GLU A 171 -2.65 12.61 11.35
CA GLU A 171 -2.00 12.21 12.59
C GLU A 171 -1.82 10.68 12.68
N LEU A 172 -2.81 9.90 12.24
CA LEU A 172 -2.67 8.45 12.19
C LEU A 172 -1.60 8.00 11.18
N LEU A 173 -1.50 8.64 10.01
CA LEU A 173 -0.46 8.36 9.03
C LEU A 173 0.94 8.65 9.56
N LYS A 174 1.10 9.73 10.36
CA LYS A 174 2.39 10.07 10.98
C LYS A 174 2.93 8.99 11.92
N LEU A 175 2.07 8.15 12.51
CA LEU A 175 2.51 7.03 13.35
C LEU A 175 3.34 5.99 12.57
N PHE A 176 3.20 5.98 11.25
CA PHE A 176 3.92 5.07 10.35
C PHE A 176 5.04 5.76 9.56
N ALA A 177 5.35 7.02 9.88
CA ALA A 177 6.42 7.75 9.20
C ALA A 177 7.78 7.06 9.41
N PRO A 178 8.70 7.12 8.43
CA PRO A 178 10.05 6.59 8.59
C PRO A 178 10.77 7.33 9.74
N ASP A 179 11.39 6.53 10.61
CA ASP A 179 12.20 6.95 11.78
C ASP A 179 11.95 8.36 12.32
N GLN A 180 11.19 8.42 13.42
CA GLN A 180 11.23 9.56 14.35
C GLN A 180 12.36 9.37 15.35
#